data_5e97a8fd721ea5cb1f18a1099c38050e
#
_entry.id   5e97a8fd721ea5cb1f18a1099c38050e
#
_cell.length_a   1.000
_cell.length_b   1.000
_cell.length_c   1.000
_cell.angle_alpha   90.00
_cell.angle_beta   90.00
_cell.angle_gamma   90.00
#
_symmetry.space_group_name_H-M   'P 1'
#
loop_
_entity.id
_entity.type
_entity.pdbx_description
1 polymer ?
#
loop_
_entity_poly.entity_id
_entity_poly.type
_entity_poly.pdbx_seq_one_letter_code
_entity_poly.pdbx_strand_id
1 'polypeptide(L)'
;MKTVKDLGCGRGISDLQCPRKCRRSRFAPPVAAAVGLTALSCVGGLADAFLLSPPVLAGAAVGRRGREVRKVSRRAVVGMASATVGAGPSSATEEREKSLGERLRADFPILDQQEAYPGKPLVYLDSAATSQKPQVVIDALRDYYERDNANVHRGAHLLSIRATEAYEAAREKVGAFVNAETSREIVFTRGATEAINLVAQTWGLDNLGEGDEIVTTVMEHHSNMVPWQASGFGWGGCSARGLLAERTGAVIKFAQIREDMSLDLEHMKSLMTEKTKLVTVVHVSNALGGVNPVKEIAEAAHAVGARVLLDGCQSVPNMPVDVQTLGADWLVASGHKMCGPTGIGFLWGRMSLLETMRPWQGGGEMIDQVHFTHSTYAEPPARFEAGTPAIAQAVGLAAACDYLSAVGMENIAAYEHEMSKYLWERLSEVEELDLLGPPPNASGDNRNPLLAFNSRNVHAHDLSFFMDQEGVAIRAGHHCTQALHRQLGAAGSLRASLYLYNTKDDVDRFIEALQETLDMFKAMDGSGGVGGKLVGGEPSIFQTGE
;
A
#
# COMPACT_ATOMS: atom_id res chain seq x y z
N MET A 1 -35.55 -29.29 54.95
CA MET A 1 -36.58 -30.36 55.19
C MET A 1 -36.80 -31.07 53.86
N LYS A 2 -36.52 -32.37 53.93
CA LYS A 2 -36.94 -33.48 53.07
C LYS A 2 -36.53 -33.39 51.59
N THR A 3 -35.48 -34.06 51.16
CA THR A 3 -35.19 -35.50 51.02
C THR A 3 -35.87 -36.13 49.80
N VAL A 4 -35.01 -36.58 48.83
CA VAL A 4 -34.78 -38.02 48.55
C VAL A 4 -35.73 -38.54 47.47
N LYS A 5 -35.28 -39.21 46.40
CA LYS A 5 -34.46 -40.35 46.06
C LYS A 5 -34.72 -40.67 44.59
N ASP A 6 -33.72 -40.97 43.85
CA ASP A 6 -33.32 -42.30 43.35
C ASP A 6 -34.28 -43.07 42.44
N LEU A 7 -33.67 -43.57 41.40
CA LEU A 7 -33.78 -44.83 40.65
C LEU A 7 -33.83 -44.51 39.15
N GLY A 8 -33.05 -45.05 38.29
CA GLY A 8 -32.19 -46.23 38.31
C GLY A 8 -32.03 -46.71 36.87
N CYS A 9 -30.84 -47.00 36.53
CA CYS A 9 -30.36 -48.10 35.71
C CYS A 9 -31.13 -48.58 34.47
N GLY A 10 -30.43 -48.64 33.37
CA GLY A 10 -30.52 -49.82 32.54
C GLY A 10 -30.30 -49.64 31.04
N ARG A 11 -29.10 -50.08 30.58
CA ARG A 11 -28.83 -50.84 29.32
C ARG A 11 -29.34 -50.16 28.03
N GLY A 12 -28.61 -50.07 26.95
CA GLY A 12 -27.47 -50.80 26.48
C GLY A 12 -27.54 -50.85 24.96
N ILE A 13 -26.38 -50.77 24.31
CA ILE A 13 -26.02 -51.42 23.02
C ILE A 13 -26.88 -51.06 21.80
N SER A 14 -26.39 -50.53 20.71
CA SER A 14 -25.55 -51.16 19.71
C SER A 14 -25.51 -50.29 18.44
N ASP A 15 -24.37 -50.21 17.86
CA ASP A 15 -24.06 -50.19 16.42
C ASP A 15 -25.02 -49.54 15.44
N LEU A 16 -24.62 -48.44 14.87
CA LEU A 16 -25.00 -48.13 13.49
C LEU A 16 -23.75 -47.80 12.64
N GLN A 17 -23.47 -48.75 11.78
CA GLN A 17 -22.45 -48.78 10.75
C GLN A 17 -22.59 -47.64 9.76
N CYS A 18 -21.47 -47.07 9.43
CA CYS A 18 -21.25 -46.18 8.31
C CYS A 18 -21.26 -46.96 6.97
N PRO A 19 -22.03 -46.63 5.96
CA PRO A 19 -21.86 -47.21 4.63
C PRO A 19 -20.84 -46.40 3.81
N ARG A 20 -19.66 -47.02 3.61
CA ARG A 20 -18.74 -46.63 2.52
C ARG A 20 -19.39 -46.94 1.17
N LYS A 21 -19.49 -45.95 0.27
CA LYS A 21 -19.43 -46.18 -1.18
C LYS A 21 -18.80 -44.96 -1.87
N CYS A 22 -17.50 -45.01 -1.98
CA CYS A 22 -16.73 -44.17 -2.89
C CYS A 22 -16.70 -44.87 -4.27
N ARG A 23 -17.41 -44.32 -5.25
CA ARG A 23 -17.29 -44.75 -6.65
C ARG A 23 -16.02 -44.12 -7.24
N ARG A 24 -15.04 -44.93 -7.55
CA ARG A 24 -13.93 -44.62 -8.44
C ARG A 24 -14.45 -44.51 -9.89
N SER A 25 -14.39 -43.35 -10.48
CA SER A 25 -14.45 -43.19 -11.94
C SER A 25 -13.04 -43.30 -12.51
N ARG A 26 -12.84 -44.29 -13.35
CA ARG A 26 -11.60 -44.50 -14.14
C ARG A 26 -11.65 -43.52 -15.32
N PHE A 27 -10.64 -42.66 -15.43
CA PHE A 27 -10.28 -42.06 -16.70
C PHE A 27 -9.00 -42.71 -17.23
N ALA A 28 -9.08 -43.17 -18.47
CA ALA A 28 -7.98 -43.75 -19.24
C ALA A 28 -7.07 -42.64 -19.77
N PRO A 29 -5.76 -42.86 -19.96
CA PRO A 29 -4.87 -41.91 -20.56
C PRO A 29 -4.94 -41.92 -22.10
N PRO A 30 -4.64 -40.81 -22.78
CA PRO A 30 -4.55 -40.78 -24.23
C PRO A 30 -3.19 -41.31 -24.71
N VAL A 31 -3.27 -41.95 -25.87
CA VAL A 31 -2.26 -42.62 -26.65
C VAL A 31 -1.07 -41.72 -27.00
N ALA A 32 0.15 -42.21 -26.77
CA ALA A 32 1.40 -41.64 -27.24
C ALA A 32 1.65 -42.05 -28.70
N ALA A 33 1.82 -41.08 -29.59
CA ALA A 33 2.32 -41.31 -30.93
C ALA A 33 3.86 -41.32 -30.93
N ALA A 34 4.43 -42.48 -31.31
CA ALA A 34 5.86 -42.66 -31.51
C ALA A 34 6.30 -42.07 -32.86
N VAL A 35 7.35 -41.21 -32.84
CA VAL A 35 8.13 -40.88 -34.04
C VAL A 35 9.58 -41.29 -33.77
N GLY A 36 10.11 -42.06 -34.73
CA GLY A 36 11.31 -42.83 -34.61
C GLY A 36 12.63 -42.08 -34.51
N LEU A 37 13.52 -42.65 -33.75
CA LEU A 37 14.95 -42.35 -33.72
C LEU A 37 15.65 -43.15 -34.80
N THR A 38 16.46 -42.49 -35.61
CA THR A 38 17.60 -43.10 -36.30
C THR A 38 18.90 -42.69 -35.59
N ALA A 39 19.58 -43.72 -35.11
CA ALA A 39 20.90 -43.65 -34.50
C ALA A 39 21.98 -43.52 -35.58
N LEU A 40 23.01 -42.69 -35.33
CA LEU A 40 24.33 -42.84 -35.92
C LEU A 40 25.40 -42.73 -34.84
N SER A 41 26.08 -43.82 -34.61
CA SER A 41 27.28 -43.98 -33.80
C SER A 41 28.53 -43.58 -34.58
N CYS A 42 29.50 -42.93 -33.92
CA CYS A 42 30.96 -43.03 -34.17
C CYS A 42 31.68 -42.49 -32.91
N VAL A 43 32.25 -43.30 -32.20
CA VAL A 43 33.57 -43.88 -31.81
C VAL A 43 34.71 -42.84 -31.66
N GLY A 44 35.34 -42.89 -30.47
CA GLY A 44 36.75 -42.65 -30.21
C GLY A 44 37.04 -41.25 -29.64
N GLY A 45 37.58 -41.04 -28.51
CA GLY A 45 38.68 -41.70 -27.79
C GLY A 45 39.67 -40.63 -27.33
N LEU A 46 40.17 -40.80 -26.13
CA LEU A 46 41.41 -40.27 -25.55
C LEU A 46 41.32 -39.11 -24.53
N ALA A 47 41.73 -39.53 -23.35
CA ALA A 47 42.11 -38.78 -22.16
C ALA A 47 43.38 -37.93 -22.37
N ASP A 48 43.60 -36.91 -21.60
CA ASP A 48 44.63 -36.74 -20.57
C ASP A 48 44.79 -35.24 -20.16
N ALA A 49 44.85 -35.13 -18.87
CA ALA A 49 45.46 -34.13 -18.01
C ALA A 49 46.30 -32.99 -18.62
N PHE A 50 46.13 -31.79 -18.02
CA PHE A 50 47.27 -31.02 -17.52
C PHE A 50 46.80 -29.91 -16.52
N LEU A 51 47.18 -30.11 -15.29
CA LEU A 51 47.37 -29.08 -14.27
C LEU A 51 48.55 -28.18 -14.69
N LEU A 52 48.38 -26.86 -14.70
CA LEU A 52 49.49 -25.93 -14.51
C LEU A 52 48.99 -24.57 -14.03
N SER A 53 49.47 -24.18 -12.86
CA SER A 53 49.35 -22.84 -12.25
C SER A 53 50.20 -21.81 -13.02
N PRO A 54 49.83 -20.51 -12.99
CA PRO A 54 50.66 -19.48 -13.64
C PRO A 54 51.73 -18.93 -12.69
N PRO A 55 52.86 -18.45 -13.23
CA PRO A 55 53.93 -17.85 -12.44
C PRO A 55 53.73 -16.35 -12.22
N VAL A 56 54.16 -15.95 -11.04
CA VAL A 56 54.39 -14.55 -10.62
C VAL A 56 55.52 -13.96 -11.45
N LEU A 57 55.32 -12.77 -12.04
CA LEU A 57 56.40 -11.93 -12.51
C LEU A 57 56.20 -10.48 -12.09
N ALA A 58 57.25 -9.99 -11.48
CA ALA A 58 57.42 -8.67 -10.92
C ALA A 58 57.70 -7.59 -11.97
N GLY A 59 57.19 -6.40 -11.70
CA GLY A 59 57.85 -5.10 -11.84
C GLY A 59 58.25 -4.60 -13.23
N ALA A 60 57.53 -3.59 -13.73
CA ALA A 60 58.16 -2.50 -14.48
C ALA A 60 57.29 -1.22 -14.37
N ALA A 61 57.92 -0.19 -13.82
CA ALA A 61 57.39 1.18 -13.79
C ALA A 61 57.47 1.82 -15.17
N VAL A 62 56.36 2.35 -15.68
CA VAL A 62 56.39 3.31 -16.80
C VAL A 62 55.30 4.37 -16.63
N GLY A 63 55.76 5.60 -16.49
CA GLY A 63 55.25 6.79 -17.13
C GLY A 63 53.83 7.27 -16.83
N ARG A 64 53.71 8.25 -15.93
CA ARG A 64 52.59 9.19 -15.87
C ARG A 64 52.33 9.85 -17.22
N ARG A 65 51.22 9.57 -17.86
CA ARG A 65 50.52 10.51 -18.74
C ARG A 65 49.11 10.69 -18.20
N GLY A 66 48.84 11.91 -17.76
CA GLY A 66 47.53 12.34 -17.31
C GLY A 66 46.51 12.18 -18.45
N ARG A 67 45.49 11.41 -18.20
CA ARG A 67 44.22 11.53 -18.93
C ARG A 67 43.28 12.33 -18.01
N GLU A 68 42.97 13.52 -18.48
CA GLU A 68 41.85 14.30 -17.94
C GLU A 68 40.61 13.43 -17.92
N VAL A 69 40.19 13.07 -16.72
CA VAL A 69 38.85 12.58 -16.49
C VAL A 69 37.95 13.80 -16.66
N ARG A 70 37.28 13.89 -17.82
CA ARG A 70 36.18 14.81 -18.01
C ARG A 70 35.16 14.50 -16.91
N LYS A 71 35.12 15.36 -15.89
CA LYS A 71 34.02 15.48 -14.96
C LYS A 71 32.76 15.71 -15.81
N VAL A 72 31.94 14.69 -15.97
CA VAL A 72 30.57 14.85 -16.43
C VAL A 72 29.87 15.67 -15.33
N SER A 73 29.66 16.91 -15.71
CA SER A 73 29.07 17.96 -14.88
C SER A 73 27.74 17.49 -14.30
N ARG A 74 27.59 17.65 -12.99
CA ARG A 74 26.32 17.80 -12.29
C ARG A 74 25.59 19.07 -12.81
N ARG A 75 24.98 18.98 -13.98
CA ARG A 75 24.21 20.06 -14.60
C ARG A 75 23.02 19.47 -15.35
N ALA A 76 22.02 18.97 -14.61
CA ALA A 76 20.70 18.71 -15.15
C ALA A 76 19.58 18.76 -14.09
N VAL A 77 19.83 19.30 -12.88
CA VAL A 77 18.77 19.50 -11.87
C VAL A 77 18.80 20.92 -11.26
N VAL A 78 19.72 21.78 -11.70
CA VAL A 78 19.77 23.19 -11.29
C VAL A 78 19.78 24.07 -12.54
N GLY A 79 18.74 23.97 -13.34
CA GLY A 79 18.51 24.76 -14.55
C GLY A 79 17.30 25.68 -14.46
N MET A 80 16.91 26.12 -13.25
CA MET A 80 15.94 27.19 -13.06
C MET A 80 16.49 28.28 -12.13
N ALA A 81 17.63 28.84 -12.49
CA ALA A 81 18.03 30.16 -12.00
C ALA A 81 19.33 30.58 -12.72
N SER A 82 19.22 31.20 -13.87
CA SER A 82 19.97 32.33 -14.38
C SER A 82 19.86 32.38 -15.92
N ALA A 83 18.79 32.96 -16.38
CA ALA A 83 18.76 33.68 -17.65
C ALA A 83 18.19 35.06 -17.36
N THR A 84 19.05 35.97 -16.95
CA THR A 84 18.78 37.40 -16.99
C THR A 84 18.81 37.85 -18.44
N VAL A 85 17.65 37.93 -19.08
CA VAL A 85 17.33 38.87 -20.14
C VAL A 85 15.87 39.30 -19.96
N GLY A 86 15.66 40.52 -19.51
CA GLY A 86 14.54 41.43 -19.71
C GLY A 86 13.14 40.83 -19.89
N ALA A 87 12.57 40.18 -18.88
CA ALA A 87 11.13 40.03 -18.73
C ALA A 87 10.69 40.98 -17.60
N GLY A 88 9.72 41.81 -17.86
CA GLY A 88 9.20 42.78 -16.89
C GLY A 88 8.65 42.06 -15.63
N PRO A 89 8.36 42.80 -14.56
CA PRO A 89 8.00 42.24 -13.24
C PRO A 89 6.68 41.46 -13.19
N SER A 90 6.02 41.17 -14.34
CA SER A 90 4.68 40.58 -14.35
C SER A 90 4.64 39.04 -14.24
N SER A 91 5.64 38.31 -14.78
CA SER A 91 5.54 36.84 -14.81
C SER A 91 5.88 36.13 -13.49
N ALA A 92 6.81 36.69 -12.73
CA ALA A 92 7.20 36.10 -11.43
C ALA A 92 6.18 36.41 -10.30
N THR A 93 5.36 37.45 -10.46
CA THR A 93 4.24 37.78 -9.56
C THR A 93 3.03 36.94 -9.86
N GLU A 94 2.70 36.67 -11.13
CA GLU A 94 1.61 35.77 -11.54
C GLU A 94 1.87 34.32 -11.15
N GLU A 95 3.13 33.84 -11.20
CA GLU A 95 3.47 32.50 -10.72
C GLU A 95 3.37 32.34 -9.19
N ARG A 96 3.49 33.42 -8.41
CA ARG A 96 3.28 33.41 -6.96
C ARG A 96 1.82 33.44 -6.54
N GLU A 97 0.92 33.85 -7.41
CA GLU A 97 -0.52 33.89 -7.16
C GLU A 97 -1.21 32.55 -7.40
N LYS A 98 -0.61 31.65 -8.19
CA LYS A 98 -1.16 30.31 -8.47
C LYS A 98 -1.03 29.39 -7.28
N SER A 99 -2.10 28.65 -6.97
CA SER A 99 -2.09 27.57 -5.97
C SER A 99 -1.07 26.48 -6.31
N LEU A 100 -0.72 25.63 -5.34
CA LEU A 100 0.19 24.51 -5.58
C LEU A 100 -0.35 23.57 -6.68
N GLY A 101 -1.66 23.24 -6.62
CA GLY A 101 -2.31 22.37 -7.61
C GLY A 101 -2.23 22.95 -9.02
N GLU A 102 -2.50 24.24 -9.22
CA GLU A 102 -2.39 24.88 -10.53
C GLU A 102 -0.97 24.87 -11.11
N ARG A 103 0.05 24.98 -10.24
CA ARG A 103 1.45 24.92 -10.67
C ARG A 103 1.90 23.52 -11.07
N LEU A 104 1.42 22.49 -10.36
CA LEU A 104 1.86 21.11 -10.53
C LEU A 104 1.04 20.30 -11.52
N ARG A 105 -0.21 20.73 -11.82
CA ARG A 105 -1.14 19.95 -12.66
C ARG A 105 -0.53 19.54 -14.01
N ALA A 106 0.25 20.41 -14.64
CA ALA A 106 0.89 20.13 -15.93
C ALA A 106 1.95 19.02 -15.89
N ASP A 107 2.47 18.70 -14.70
CA ASP A 107 3.41 17.60 -14.54
C ASP A 107 2.74 16.21 -14.70
N PHE A 108 1.40 16.15 -14.63
CA PHE A 108 0.60 14.93 -14.63
C PHE A 108 -0.17 14.77 -15.95
N PRO A 109 0.40 14.11 -16.97
CA PRO A 109 -0.16 14.08 -18.32
C PRO A 109 -1.55 13.45 -18.41
N ILE A 110 -1.89 12.55 -17.49
CA ILE A 110 -3.20 11.90 -17.46
C ILE A 110 -4.34 12.88 -17.11
N LEU A 111 -4.05 14.01 -16.48
CA LEU A 111 -5.07 14.99 -16.11
C LEU A 111 -5.55 15.83 -17.32
N ASP A 112 -4.87 15.73 -18.46
CA ASP A 112 -5.27 16.33 -19.73
C ASP A 112 -5.94 15.29 -20.67
N GLN A 113 -7.01 14.64 -20.18
CA GLN A 113 -7.75 13.59 -20.90
C GLN A 113 -8.91 14.18 -21.70
N GLN A 114 -8.62 14.64 -22.91
CA GLN A 114 -9.65 15.17 -23.85
C GLN A 114 -10.46 14.06 -24.51
N GLU A 115 -9.88 12.88 -24.71
CA GLU A 115 -10.53 11.76 -25.41
C GLU A 115 -11.49 10.98 -24.52
N ALA A 116 -11.15 10.78 -23.26
CA ALA A 116 -11.96 10.00 -22.32
C ALA A 116 -13.27 10.73 -21.95
N TYR A 117 -13.22 12.06 -21.82
CA TYR A 117 -14.37 12.89 -21.44
C TYR A 117 -14.50 14.07 -22.43
N PRO A 118 -15.06 13.86 -23.63
CA PRO A 118 -15.13 14.87 -24.68
C PRO A 118 -15.88 16.14 -24.21
N GLY A 119 -15.20 17.27 -24.23
CA GLY A 119 -15.76 18.56 -23.80
C GLY A 119 -15.87 18.75 -22.29
N LYS A 120 -15.41 17.78 -21.49
CA LYS A 120 -15.39 17.86 -20.03
C LYS A 120 -13.96 17.61 -19.54
N PRO A 121 -13.31 18.50 -18.77
CA PRO A 121 -12.01 18.18 -18.18
C PRO A 121 -12.16 17.14 -17.06
N LEU A 122 -11.17 16.24 -16.96
CA LEU A 122 -11.12 15.24 -15.90
C LEU A 122 -10.90 15.90 -14.52
N VAL A 123 -11.82 15.66 -13.60
CA VAL A 123 -11.71 15.94 -12.17
C VAL A 123 -11.43 14.63 -11.44
N TYR A 124 -10.15 14.37 -11.15
CA TYR A 124 -9.73 13.10 -10.53
C TYR A 124 -9.68 13.24 -9.01
N LEU A 125 -10.66 12.66 -8.31
CA LEU A 125 -10.83 12.71 -6.85
C LEU A 125 -10.80 11.29 -6.22
N ASP A 126 -9.98 10.37 -6.75
CA ASP A 126 -9.77 9.03 -6.17
C ASP A 126 -8.29 8.77 -5.80
N SER A 127 -7.57 9.81 -5.38
CA SER A 127 -6.13 9.74 -5.07
C SER A 127 -5.81 8.83 -3.89
N ALA A 128 -6.70 8.68 -2.92
CA ALA A 128 -6.52 7.74 -1.81
C ALA A 128 -6.56 6.25 -2.25
N ALA A 129 -7.10 5.95 -3.43
CA ALA A 129 -6.99 4.61 -4.04
C ALA A 129 -5.68 4.46 -4.79
N THR A 130 -5.33 5.41 -5.67
CA THR A 130 -4.04 5.52 -6.36
C THR A 130 -3.84 6.97 -6.81
N SER A 131 -2.67 7.56 -6.54
CA SER A 131 -2.33 8.89 -7.07
C SER A 131 -1.96 8.80 -8.55
N GLN A 132 -2.01 9.93 -9.26
CA GLN A 132 -1.49 10.04 -10.62
C GLN A 132 0.04 10.12 -10.62
N LYS A 133 0.67 9.93 -11.78
CA LYS A 133 2.13 9.86 -11.92
C LYS A 133 2.64 11.07 -12.70
N PRO A 134 3.59 11.83 -12.12
CA PRO A 134 4.21 12.91 -12.86
C PRO A 134 5.09 12.35 -13.99
N GLN A 135 5.28 13.16 -15.03
CA GLN A 135 6.04 12.75 -16.22
C GLN A 135 7.45 12.24 -15.89
N VAL A 136 8.10 12.84 -14.88
CA VAL A 136 9.46 12.42 -14.46
C VAL A 136 9.51 10.97 -13.96
N VAL A 137 8.44 10.47 -13.35
CA VAL A 137 8.33 9.08 -12.89
C VAL A 137 8.10 8.14 -14.07
N ILE A 138 7.26 8.54 -15.01
CA ILE A 138 7.01 7.79 -16.25
C ILE A 138 8.31 7.68 -17.06
N ASP A 139 9.03 8.79 -17.18
CA ASP A 139 10.31 8.85 -17.88
C ASP A 139 11.38 7.98 -17.21
N ALA A 140 11.47 7.99 -15.88
CA ALA A 140 12.42 7.16 -15.15
C ALA A 140 12.20 5.66 -15.41
N LEU A 141 10.94 5.20 -15.45
CA LEU A 141 10.58 3.81 -15.80
C LEU A 141 10.98 3.48 -17.25
N ARG A 142 10.66 4.37 -18.20
CA ARG A 142 10.99 4.21 -19.62
C ARG A 142 12.50 4.15 -19.82
N ASP A 143 13.23 5.13 -19.27
CA ASP A 143 14.68 5.25 -19.43
C ASP A 143 15.42 4.04 -18.85
N TYR A 144 14.96 3.48 -17.73
CA TYR A 144 15.51 2.24 -17.18
C TYR A 144 15.39 1.09 -18.18
N TYR A 145 14.21 0.85 -18.75
CA TYR A 145 14.00 -0.24 -19.70
C TYR A 145 14.74 -0.03 -21.03
N GLU A 146 14.83 1.19 -21.50
CA GLU A 146 15.48 1.51 -22.78
C GLU A 146 17.02 1.48 -22.69
N ARG A 147 17.62 1.76 -21.50
CA ARG A 147 19.06 2.03 -21.40
C ARG A 147 19.83 1.15 -20.44
N ASP A 148 19.22 0.72 -19.32
CA ASP A 148 19.94 0.12 -18.20
C ASP A 148 19.34 -1.22 -17.73
N ASN A 149 18.35 -1.78 -18.46
CA ASN A 149 17.67 -3.01 -18.07
C ASN A 149 18.63 -4.20 -17.99
N ALA A 150 18.93 -4.64 -16.78
CA ALA A 150 19.70 -5.83 -16.46
C ALA A 150 19.34 -6.36 -15.06
N ASN A 151 19.70 -7.62 -14.77
CA ASN A 151 19.59 -8.12 -13.40
C ASN A 151 20.65 -7.48 -12.51
N VAL A 152 20.32 -7.35 -11.22
CA VAL A 152 21.14 -6.67 -10.21
C VAL A 152 22.06 -7.62 -9.45
N HIS A 153 23.07 -7.09 -8.75
CA HIS A 153 24.00 -7.67 -7.78
C HIS A 153 25.00 -8.69 -8.30
N ARG A 154 24.66 -9.57 -9.26
CA ARG A 154 25.53 -10.72 -9.66
C ARG A 154 26.19 -10.60 -11.02
N GLY A 155 25.81 -9.63 -11.82
CA GLY A 155 26.38 -9.44 -13.16
C GLY A 155 27.66 -8.63 -13.13
N ALA A 156 28.70 -9.08 -13.83
CA ALA A 156 29.97 -8.37 -13.96
C ALA A 156 30.02 -7.42 -15.16
N HIS A 157 28.92 -7.30 -15.93
CA HIS A 157 28.87 -6.42 -17.10
C HIS A 157 28.27 -5.05 -16.74
N LEU A 158 28.59 -4.05 -17.56
CA LEU A 158 28.26 -2.65 -17.31
C LEU A 158 26.77 -2.40 -17.01
N LEU A 159 25.84 -3.05 -17.73
CA LEU A 159 24.41 -2.86 -17.51
C LEU A 159 23.98 -3.37 -16.13
N SER A 160 24.52 -4.53 -15.69
CA SER A 160 24.21 -5.06 -14.34
C SER A 160 24.76 -4.14 -13.24
N ILE A 161 25.93 -3.55 -13.44
CA ILE A 161 26.51 -2.58 -12.50
C ILE A 161 25.59 -1.37 -12.39
N ARG A 162 25.17 -0.78 -13.52
CA ARG A 162 24.26 0.38 -13.56
C ARG A 162 22.90 0.08 -12.92
N ALA A 163 22.31 -1.09 -13.25
CA ALA A 163 21.04 -1.52 -12.67
C ALA A 163 21.16 -1.67 -11.15
N THR A 164 22.28 -2.25 -10.65
CA THR A 164 22.54 -2.39 -9.21
C THR A 164 22.68 -1.03 -8.54
N GLU A 165 23.49 -0.14 -9.11
CA GLU A 165 23.67 1.22 -8.60
C GLU A 165 22.33 1.97 -8.55
N ALA A 166 21.49 1.87 -9.59
CA ALA A 166 20.18 2.50 -9.63
C ALA A 166 19.20 1.93 -8.58
N TYR A 167 19.24 0.60 -8.38
CA TYR A 167 18.39 -0.09 -7.39
C TYR A 167 18.76 0.28 -5.96
N GLU A 168 20.07 0.26 -5.63
CA GLU A 168 20.50 0.61 -4.28
C GLU A 168 20.36 2.13 -4.00
N ALA A 169 20.62 2.99 -4.99
CA ALA A 169 20.32 4.41 -4.89
C ALA A 169 18.81 4.68 -4.68
N ALA A 170 17.93 3.84 -5.24
CA ALA A 170 16.49 3.93 -4.98
C ALA A 170 16.17 3.63 -3.52
N ARG A 171 16.82 2.63 -2.92
CA ARG A 171 16.67 2.30 -1.50
C ARG A 171 17.14 3.45 -0.60
N GLU A 172 18.29 4.06 -0.93
CA GLU A 172 18.80 5.23 -0.21
C GLU A 172 17.82 6.40 -0.23
N LYS A 173 17.22 6.70 -1.40
CA LYS A 173 16.24 7.79 -1.54
C LYS A 173 14.95 7.53 -0.77
N VAL A 174 14.43 6.30 -0.79
CA VAL A 174 13.26 5.93 0.02
C VAL A 174 13.58 6.03 1.52
N GLY A 175 14.76 5.58 1.95
CA GLY A 175 15.22 5.72 3.33
C GLY A 175 15.30 7.18 3.76
N ALA A 176 15.92 8.03 2.94
CA ALA A 176 16.03 9.47 3.20
C ALA A 176 14.65 10.16 3.23
N PHE A 177 13.70 9.72 2.39
CA PHE A 177 12.36 10.30 2.30
C PHE A 177 11.55 10.14 3.60
N VAL A 178 11.76 9.05 4.34
CA VAL A 178 11.11 8.80 5.64
C VAL A 178 12.04 9.03 6.84
N ASN A 179 13.23 9.60 6.61
CA ASN A 179 14.27 9.84 7.61
C ASN A 179 14.71 8.56 8.36
N ALA A 180 14.91 7.45 7.62
CA ALA A 180 15.51 6.23 8.17
C ALA A 180 16.98 6.46 8.57
N GLU A 181 17.46 5.78 9.60
CA GLU A 181 18.85 5.89 10.06
C GLU A 181 19.83 5.34 9.00
N THR A 182 19.43 4.29 8.33
CA THR A 182 20.17 3.67 7.23
C THR A 182 19.22 3.10 6.17
N SER A 183 19.66 3.12 4.91
CA SER A 183 18.91 2.50 3.81
C SER A 183 18.67 0.98 4.00
N ARG A 184 19.48 0.31 4.81
CA ARG A 184 19.30 -1.10 5.17
C ARG A 184 18.02 -1.38 5.98
N GLU A 185 17.40 -0.37 6.56
CA GLU A 185 16.09 -0.45 7.23
C GLU A 185 14.91 -0.48 6.24
N ILE A 186 15.17 -0.29 4.95
CA ILE A 186 14.15 -0.31 3.89
C ILE A 186 14.15 -1.68 3.21
N VAL A 187 13.02 -2.38 3.29
CA VAL A 187 12.76 -3.63 2.56
C VAL A 187 11.74 -3.33 1.47
N PHE A 188 12.10 -3.55 0.21
CA PHE A 188 11.16 -3.40 -0.89
C PHE A 188 10.14 -4.54 -0.90
N THR A 189 8.89 -4.19 -1.09
CA THR A 189 7.76 -5.11 -1.19
C THR A 189 6.88 -4.71 -2.37
N ARG A 190 5.89 -5.53 -2.73
CA ARG A 190 4.91 -5.15 -3.78
C ARG A 190 3.94 -4.05 -3.34
N GLY A 191 3.95 -3.70 -2.05
CA GLY A 191 3.11 -2.69 -1.43
C GLY A 191 2.91 -2.98 0.05
N ALA A 192 2.20 -2.11 0.76
CA ALA A 192 1.96 -2.22 2.19
C ALA A 192 1.30 -3.56 2.61
N THR A 193 0.41 -4.11 1.80
CA THR A 193 -0.20 -5.42 2.07
C THR A 193 0.84 -6.51 2.23
N GLU A 194 1.83 -6.58 1.32
CA GLU A 194 2.91 -7.55 1.43
C GLU A 194 3.82 -7.26 2.63
N ALA A 195 4.12 -6.00 2.88
CA ALA A 195 4.92 -5.56 4.02
C ALA A 195 4.30 -5.96 5.37
N ILE A 196 2.99 -5.77 5.55
CA ILE A 196 2.27 -6.19 6.77
C ILE A 196 2.28 -7.71 6.89
N ASN A 197 2.03 -8.44 5.80
CA ASN A 197 2.10 -9.91 5.80
C ASN A 197 3.52 -10.41 6.13
N LEU A 198 4.58 -9.74 5.67
CA LEU A 198 5.95 -10.05 6.03
C LEU A 198 6.14 -9.98 7.55
N VAL A 199 5.73 -8.89 8.20
CA VAL A 199 5.82 -8.75 9.66
C VAL A 199 4.99 -9.83 10.37
N ALA A 200 3.76 -10.09 9.91
CA ALA A 200 2.90 -11.12 10.48
C ALA A 200 3.49 -12.53 10.38
N GLN A 201 4.07 -12.89 9.22
CA GLN A 201 4.60 -14.23 8.96
C GLN A 201 6.02 -14.47 9.50
N THR A 202 6.73 -13.43 9.89
CA THR A 202 8.07 -13.51 10.49
C THR A 202 7.99 -13.19 11.98
N TRP A 203 8.02 -11.91 12.32
CA TRP A 203 8.00 -11.46 13.71
C TRP A 203 6.76 -11.98 14.47
N GLY A 204 5.56 -11.86 13.87
CA GLY A 204 4.32 -12.26 14.51
C GLY A 204 4.29 -13.73 14.92
N LEU A 205 4.70 -14.64 14.01
CA LEU A 205 4.74 -16.07 14.31
C LEU A 205 5.80 -16.49 15.33
N ASP A 206 6.86 -15.72 15.49
CA ASP A 206 7.95 -16.02 16.40
C ASP A 206 7.74 -15.40 17.80
N ASN A 207 6.90 -14.36 17.91
CA ASN A 207 6.75 -13.58 19.14
C ASN A 207 5.34 -13.59 19.75
N LEU A 208 4.35 -14.19 19.08
CA LEU A 208 2.98 -14.28 19.56
C LEU A 208 2.62 -15.72 19.90
N GLY A 209 1.98 -15.91 21.06
CA GLY A 209 1.50 -17.19 21.55
C GLY A 209 0.04 -17.09 22.03
N GLU A 210 -0.45 -18.19 22.64
CA GLU A 210 -1.82 -18.29 23.14
C GLU A 210 -2.08 -17.26 24.26
N GLY A 211 -3.10 -16.43 24.06
CA GLY A 211 -3.53 -15.40 24.98
C GLY A 211 -2.71 -14.09 24.92
N ASP A 212 -1.68 -14.01 24.08
CA ASP A 212 -1.05 -12.72 23.74
C ASP A 212 -2.02 -11.84 22.96
N GLU A 213 -1.86 -10.52 23.04
CA GLU A 213 -2.84 -9.58 22.53
C GLU A 213 -2.25 -8.72 21.40
N ILE A 214 -3.08 -8.52 20.37
CA ILE A 214 -2.87 -7.54 19.30
C ILE A 214 -3.93 -6.45 19.46
N VAL A 215 -3.52 -5.19 19.64
CA VAL A 215 -4.43 -4.05 19.69
C VAL A 215 -4.40 -3.33 18.35
N THR A 216 -5.59 -3.10 17.80
CA THR A 216 -5.79 -2.42 16.50
C THR A 216 -7.02 -1.54 16.55
N THR A 217 -7.45 -0.94 15.43
CA THR A 217 -8.63 -0.07 15.41
C THR A 217 -9.72 -0.63 14.48
N VAL A 218 -10.95 -0.15 14.67
CA VAL A 218 -12.07 -0.48 13.78
C VAL A 218 -11.97 0.21 12.42
N MET A 219 -11.09 1.20 12.26
CA MET A 219 -10.92 1.97 11.03
C MET A 219 -9.83 1.45 10.09
N GLU A 220 -9.19 0.31 10.41
CA GLU A 220 -8.10 -0.23 9.64
C GLU A 220 -8.51 -0.64 8.22
N HIS A 221 -7.62 -0.37 7.27
CA HIS A 221 -7.70 -0.96 5.93
C HIS A 221 -7.61 -2.50 6.04
N HIS A 222 -8.28 -3.24 5.14
CA HIS A 222 -8.26 -4.71 5.15
C HIS A 222 -6.85 -5.29 5.18
N SER A 223 -5.86 -4.65 4.56
CA SER A 223 -4.46 -5.10 4.60
C SER A 223 -3.82 -5.02 5.99
N ASN A 224 -4.32 -4.15 6.87
CA ASN A 224 -3.88 -4.04 8.26
C ASN A 224 -4.84 -4.68 9.27
N MET A 225 -5.81 -5.44 8.80
CA MET A 225 -6.74 -6.19 9.62
C MET A 225 -6.65 -7.69 9.34
N VAL A 226 -6.79 -8.09 8.08
CA VAL A 226 -6.92 -9.50 7.68
C VAL A 226 -5.69 -10.35 8.04
N PRO A 227 -4.43 -9.91 7.88
CA PRO A 227 -3.27 -10.74 8.22
C PRO A 227 -3.21 -11.16 9.68
N TRP A 228 -3.84 -10.40 10.57
CA TRP A 228 -3.86 -10.64 12.01
C TRP A 228 -4.98 -11.58 12.46
N GLN A 229 -6.08 -11.69 11.70
CA GLN A 229 -7.29 -12.41 12.07
C GLN A 229 -7.11 -13.93 12.13
N ALA A 230 -8.10 -14.59 12.75
CA ALA A 230 -8.34 -16.01 12.58
C ALA A 230 -9.30 -16.21 11.39
N SER A 231 -9.07 -17.24 10.56
CA SER A 231 -10.03 -17.61 9.52
C SER A 231 -11.30 -18.16 10.17
N GLY A 232 -12.41 -17.43 10.09
CA GLY A 232 -13.69 -17.81 10.71
C GLY A 232 -14.37 -19.03 10.11
N PHE A 233 -13.76 -19.73 9.13
CA PHE A 233 -14.27 -20.93 8.49
C PHE A 233 -13.15 -21.93 8.28
N GLY A 234 -13.24 -23.05 9.01
CA GLY A 234 -12.51 -24.26 8.65
C GLY A 234 -12.95 -24.74 7.25
N TRP A 235 -12.21 -24.42 6.21
CA TRP A 235 -12.35 -25.05 4.92
C TRP A 235 -11.99 -26.53 5.10
N GLY A 236 -13.02 -27.36 5.31
CA GLY A 236 -12.95 -28.82 5.13
C GLY A 236 -11.68 -29.51 5.64
N GLY A 237 -11.37 -29.46 6.95
CA GLY A 237 -10.40 -30.35 7.58
C GLY A 237 -8.93 -30.17 7.19
N CYS A 238 -8.54 -29.11 6.50
CA CYS A 238 -7.14 -28.81 6.18
C CYS A 238 -6.73 -27.46 6.78
N SER A 239 -6.32 -27.45 8.04
CA SER A 239 -5.87 -26.27 8.79
C SER A 239 -4.43 -25.81 8.41
N ALA A 240 -4.01 -26.01 7.17
CA ALA A 240 -2.60 -25.87 6.83
C ALA A 240 -2.09 -24.43 6.69
N ARG A 241 -2.95 -23.37 6.76
CA ARG A 241 -2.51 -21.97 6.57
C ARG A 241 -3.46 -20.96 7.21
N GLY A 242 -3.83 -21.11 8.47
CA GLY A 242 -4.57 -20.08 9.21
C GLY A 242 -3.81 -18.75 9.25
N LEU A 243 -4.55 -17.65 9.38
CA LEU A 243 -4.00 -16.31 9.62
C LEU A 243 -3.34 -16.27 11.01
N LEU A 244 -2.68 -15.17 11.37
CA LEU A 244 -1.77 -15.15 12.51
C LEU A 244 -2.44 -15.56 13.83
N ALA A 245 -3.57 -14.95 14.18
CA ALA A 245 -4.27 -15.27 15.45
C ALA A 245 -4.74 -16.74 15.50
N GLU A 246 -5.20 -17.32 14.39
CA GLU A 246 -5.56 -18.73 14.32
C GLU A 246 -4.37 -19.66 14.57
N ARG A 247 -3.17 -19.27 14.12
CA ARG A 247 -1.95 -20.08 14.24
C ARG A 247 -1.30 -19.96 15.61
N THR A 248 -1.46 -18.82 16.27
CA THR A 248 -0.76 -18.48 17.53
C THR A 248 -1.66 -18.56 18.75
N GLY A 249 -2.99 -18.47 18.60
CA GLY A 249 -3.92 -18.31 19.71
C GLY A 249 -3.97 -16.88 20.27
N ALA A 250 -3.38 -15.91 19.56
CA ALA A 250 -3.42 -14.51 19.98
C ALA A 250 -4.83 -13.92 19.88
N VAL A 251 -5.13 -12.96 20.75
CA VAL A 251 -6.42 -12.27 20.84
C VAL A 251 -6.32 -10.89 20.21
N ILE A 252 -7.23 -10.56 19.30
CA ILE A 252 -7.28 -9.22 18.69
C ILE A 252 -8.31 -8.35 19.41
N LYS A 253 -7.89 -7.15 19.78
CA LYS A 253 -8.73 -6.13 20.43
C LYS A 253 -8.85 -4.91 19.52
N PHE A 254 -10.08 -4.38 19.40
CA PHE A 254 -10.38 -3.28 18.49
C PHE A 254 -10.73 -2.01 19.24
N ALA A 255 -9.89 -0.99 19.10
CA ALA A 255 -10.19 0.35 19.60
C ALA A 255 -11.32 0.99 18.78
N GLN A 256 -12.23 1.66 19.46
CA GLN A 256 -13.42 2.27 18.90
C GLN A 256 -13.14 3.69 18.40
N ILE A 257 -14.08 4.25 17.68
CA ILE A 257 -14.15 5.66 17.31
C ILE A 257 -15.13 6.40 18.21
N ARG A 258 -14.93 7.70 18.35
CA ARG A 258 -15.83 8.63 19.05
C ARG A 258 -17.04 8.99 18.18
N GLU A 259 -17.95 9.80 18.73
CA GLU A 259 -19.12 10.31 18.00
C GLU A 259 -18.72 11.16 16.78
N ASP A 260 -17.64 11.92 16.87
CA ASP A 260 -17.06 12.69 15.75
C ASP A 260 -16.27 11.83 14.74
N MET A 261 -16.28 10.49 14.93
CA MET A 261 -15.55 9.50 14.14
C MET A 261 -14.02 9.63 14.22
N SER A 262 -13.47 10.38 15.16
CA SER A 262 -12.05 10.32 15.52
C SER A 262 -11.75 9.06 16.35
N LEU A 263 -10.48 8.65 16.40
CA LEU A 263 -10.05 7.52 17.25
C LEU A 263 -10.32 7.83 18.72
N ASP A 264 -10.97 6.91 19.43
CA ASP A 264 -11.02 6.94 20.88
C ASP A 264 -9.69 6.44 21.48
N LEU A 265 -8.78 7.39 21.65
CA LEU A 265 -7.42 7.11 22.15
C LEU A 265 -7.43 6.53 23.57
N GLU A 266 -8.32 7.02 24.44
CA GLU A 266 -8.40 6.52 25.82
C GLU A 266 -8.94 5.09 25.86
N HIS A 267 -9.94 4.77 25.04
CA HIS A 267 -10.36 3.39 24.86
C HIS A 267 -9.21 2.53 24.31
N MET A 268 -8.46 3.00 23.29
CA MET A 268 -7.32 2.26 22.76
C MET A 268 -6.25 1.98 23.84
N LYS A 269 -5.89 2.99 24.64
CA LYS A 269 -4.97 2.82 25.77
C LYS A 269 -5.48 1.81 26.81
N SER A 270 -6.78 1.82 27.10
CA SER A 270 -7.40 0.89 28.05
C SER A 270 -7.38 -0.57 27.61
N LEU A 271 -7.26 -0.83 26.30
CA LEU A 271 -7.13 -2.18 25.74
C LEU A 271 -5.72 -2.77 25.88
N MET A 272 -4.70 -1.91 26.08
CA MET A 272 -3.30 -2.31 26.17
C MET A 272 -3.00 -2.86 27.58
N THR A 273 -2.44 -4.07 27.64
CA THR A 273 -2.07 -4.77 28.88
C THR A 273 -0.66 -5.35 28.76
N GLU A 274 -0.13 -5.93 29.81
CA GLU A 274 1.17 -6.66 29.79
C GLU A 274 1.21 -7.83 28.79
N LYS A 275 0.01 -8.32 28.37
CA LYS A 275 -0.13 -9.35 27.33
C LYS A 275 -0.08 -8.78 25.92
N THR A 276 -0.23 -7.48 25.76
CA THR A 276 -0.18 -6.84 24.44
C THR A 276 1.26 -6.92 23.90
N LYS A 277 1.42 -7.54 22.74
CA LYS A 277 2.71 -7.69 22.06
C LYS A 277 2.82 -6.83 20.82
N LEU A 278 1.68 -6.53 20.19
CA LEU A 278 1.61 -5.72 18.98
C LEU A 278 0.47 -4.71 19.06
N VAL A 279 0.78 -3.48 18.71
CA VAL A 279 -0.20 -2.46 18.36
C VAL A 279 -0.03 -2.17 16.87
N THR A 280 -1.10 -2.30 16.10
CA THR A 280 -1.07 -1.99 14.67
C THR A 280 -2.15 -0.97 14.34
N VAL A 281 -1.77 0.14 13.71
CA VAL A 281 -2.64 1.29 13.53
C VAL A 281 -2.38 2.00 12.20
N VAL A 282 -3.44 2.45 11.55
CA VAL A 282 -3.37 3.35 10.41
C VAL A 282 -3.00 4.77 10.89
N HIS A 283 -2.02 5.41 10.26
CA HIS A 283 -1.65 6.79 10.61
C HIS A 283 -2.75 7.78 10.21
N VAL A 284 -3.24 7.66 8.98
CA VAL A 284 -4.36 8.46 8.46
C VAL A 284 -5.40 7.52 7.86
N SER A 285 -6.63 7.61 8.34
CA SER A 285 -7.71 6.75 7.85
C SER A 285 -8.02 7.02 6.37
N ASN A 286 -8.00 5.99 5.55
CA ASN A 286 -8.34 6.05 4.13
C ASN A 286 -9.86 6.15 3.87
N ALA A 287 -10.70 6.04 4.91
CA ALA A 287 -12.14 6.19 4.83
C ALA A 287 -12.62 7.48 5.54
N LEU A 288 -12.13 7.72 6.75
CA LEU A 288 -12.59 8.86 7.57
C LEU A 288 -11.72 10.13 7.41
N GLY A 289 -10.52 9.99 6.83
CA GLY A 289 -9.59 11.10 6.62
C GLY A 289 -8.83 11.56 7.88
N GLY A 290 -9.26 11.15 9.06
CA GLY A 290 -8.67 11.58 10.33
C GLY A 290 -7.23 11.11 10.53
N VAL A 291 -6.39 11.97 11.12
CA VAL A 291 -5.00 11.70 11.50
C VAL A 291 -4.97 11.17 12.93
N ASN A 292 -4.38 10.00 13.14
CA ASN A 292 -4.26 9.38 14.45
C ASN A 292 -3.00 9.86 15.21
N PRO A 293 -3.06 10.02 16.55
CA PRO A 293 -1.96 10.51 17.36
C PRO A 293 -0.92 9.39 17.62
N VAL A 294 -0.16 9.02 16.59
CA VAL A 294 0.74 7.86 16.57
C VAL A 294 1.78 7.91 17.68
N LYS A 295 2.34 9.09 17.99
CA LYS A 295 3.35 9.21 19.02
C LYS A 295 2.81 8.81 20.40
N GLU A 296 1.61 9.29 20.76
CA GLU A 296 0.97 8.92 22.03
C GLU A 296 0.60 7.43 22.07
N ILE A 297 0.17 6.87 20.94
CA ILE A 297 -0.12 5.44 20.80
C ILE A 297 1.14 4.62 20.99
N ALA A 298 2.26 5.02 20.38
CA ALA A 298 3.54 4.34 20.49
C ALA A 298 4.10 4.39 21.91
N GLU A 299 4.03 5.55 22.58
CA GLU A 299 4.43 5.70 23.98
C GLU A 299 3.63 4.76 24.89
N ALA A 300 2.31 4.68 24.71
CA ALA A 300 1.46 3.77 25.50
C ALA A 300 1.74 2.29 25.20
N ALA A 301 1.96 1.92 23.95
CA ALA A 301 2.32 0.57 23.54
C ALA A 301 3.66 0.12 24.14
N HIS A 302 4.69 0.97 24.04
CA HIS A 302 6.01 0.68 24.57
C HIS A 302 6.01 0.61 26.11
N ALA A 303 5.15 1.36 26.78
CA ALA A 303 5.01 1.30 28.25
C ALA A 303 4.57 -0.09 28.76
N VAL A 304 3.86 -0.87 27.93
CA VAL A 304 3.48 -2.26 28.23
C VAL A 304 4.38 -3.29 27.54
N GLY A 305 5.43 -2.86 26.85
CA GLY A 305 6.39 -3.73 26.14
C GLY A 305 5.93 -4.20 24.76
N ALA A 306 4.84 -3.63 24.22
CA ALA A 306 4.33 -3.96 22.89
C ALA A 306 5.14 -3.26 21.78
N ARG A 307 5.15 -3.84 20.57
CA ARG A 307 5.71 -3.25 19.34
C ARG A 307 4.62 -2.53 18.56
N VAL A 308 5.03 -1.57 17.73
CA VAL A 308 4.12 -0.72 16.95
C VAL A 308 4.38 -0.86 15.46
N LEU A 309 3.36 -1.30 14.70
CA LEU A 309 3.34 -1.27 13.24
C LEU A 309 2.42 -0.16 12.77
N LEU A 310 2.94 0.72 11.94
CA LEU A 310 2.22 1.88 11.41
C LEU A 310 1.90 1.69 9.92
N ASP A 311 0.61 1.71 9.57
CA ASP A 311 0.20 1.83 8.16
C ASP A 311 0.26 3.29 7.74
N GLY A 312 1.32 3.63 6.99
CA GLY A 312 1.61 4.96 6.47
C GLY A 312 1.07 5.23 5.07
N CYS A 313 0.19 4.38 4.53
CA CYS A 313 -0.26 4.50 3.13
C CYS A 313 -0.94 5.83 2.79
N GLN A 314 -1.53 6.50 3.76
CA GLN A 314 -2.18 7.81 3.57
C GLN A 314 -1.41 8.96 4.25
N SER A 315 -0.37 8.69 5.04
CA SER A 315 0.46 9.74 5.61
C SER A 315 1.73 10.00 4.79
N VAL A 316 2.44 8.95 4.40
CA VAL A 316 3.71 9.06 3.63
C VAL A 316 3.57 9.88 2.33
N PRO A 317 2.47 9.76 1.54
CA PRO A 317 2.30 10.62 0.36
C PRO A 317 1.97 12.08 0.68
N ASN A 318 1.31 12.37 1.82
CA ASN A 318 0.56 13.60 2.02
C ASN A 318 1.18 14.53 3.08
N MET A 319 2.06 14.02 3.94
CA MET A 319 2.65 14.81 5.02
C MET A 319 4.09 14.35 5.33
N PRO A 320 4.91 15.19 5.97
CA PRO A 320 6.24 14.76 6.44
C PRO A 320 6.13 13.59 7.40
N VAL A 321 6.91 12.53 7.16
CA VAL A 321 6.98 11.35 8.02
C VAL A 321 8.42 11.12 8.43
N ASP A 322 8.68 11.20 9.73
CA ASP A 322 10.00 10.97 10.34
C ASP A 322 9.92 9.74 11.24
N VAL A 323 10.41 8.61 10.74
CA VAL A 323 10.36 7.32 11.46
C VAL A 323 11.18 7.29 12.74
N GLN A 324 12.17 8.18 12.90
CA GLN A 324 12.96 8.25 14.11
C GLN A 324 12.20 8.90 15.26
N THR A 325 11.24 9.78 14.96
CA THR A 325 10.49 10.56 15.96
C THR A 325 9.06 10.05 16.20
N LEU A 326 8.49 9.27 15.28
CA LEU A 326 7.12 8.72 15.42
C LEU A 326 6.97 7.66 16.51
N GLY A 327 8.06 7.01 16.91
CA GLY A 327 8.02 5.93 17.90
C GLY A 327 7.59 4.57 17.34
N ALA A 328 7.28 4.46 16.06
CA ALA A 328 6.95 3.17 15.43
C ALA A 328 8.16 2.22 15.38
N ASP A 329 7.91 0.92 15.40
CA ASP A 329 8.90 -0.15 15.19
C ASP A 329 8.96 -0.59 13.73
N TRP A 330 7.83 -0.46 13.03
CA TRP A 330 7.70 -0.66 11.59
C TRP A 330 6.77 0.40 10.98
N LEU A 331 7.07 0.81 9.76
CA LEU A 331 6.22 1.64 8.90
C LEU A 331 6.07 0.95 7.55
N VAL A 332 4.84 0.93 7.01
CA VAL A 332 4.58 0.41 5.67
C VAL A 332 3.96 1.47 4.76
N ALA A 333 4.35 1.46 3.49
CA ALA A 333 3.76 2.35 2.48
C ALA A 333 3.70 1.68 1.10
N SER A 334 2.82 2.22 0.25
CA SER A 334 2.62 1.75 -1.13
C SER A 334 2.99 2.84 -2.13
N GLY A 335 3.89 2.53 -3.05
CA GLY A 335 4.41 3.49 -4.03
C GLY A 335 3.34 4.12 -4.91
N HIS A 336 2.31 3.35 -5.31
CA HIS A 336 1.26 3.83 -6.19
C HIS A 336 0.37 4.94 -5.59
N LYS A 337 0.48 5.24 -4.29
CA LYS A 337 -0.23 6.33 -3.62
C LYS A 337 0.61 7.60 -3.45
N MET A 338 1.93 7.50 -3.64
CA MET A 338 2.89 8.58 -3.51
C MET A 338 3.57 8.93 -4.84
N CYS A 339 2.78 9.13 -5.89
CA CYS A 339 3.22 9.40 -7.26
C CYS A 339 4.08 8.31 -7.91
N GLY A 340 4.39 7.23 -7.21
CA GLY A 340 5.22 6.11 -7.66
C GLY A 340 4.45 5.06 -8.46
N PRO A 341 5.14 4.08 -9.06
CA PRO A 341 4.50 3.02 -9.85
C PRO A 341 3.74 2.03 -8.97
N THR A 342 2.85 1.24 -9.61
CA THR A 342 2.22 0.07 -9.00
C THR A 342 3.22 -1.07 -8.82
N GLY A 343 2.91 -2.03 -7.95
CA GLY A 343 3.73 -3.24 -7.76
C GLY A 343 5.03 -3.01 -6.98
N ILE A 344 5.16 -1.86 -6.32
CA ILE A 344 6.25 -1.52 -5.40
C ILE A 344 5.71 -0.76 -4.19
N GLY A 345 6.32 -1.00 -3.06
CA GLY A 345 6.16 -0.31 -1.80
C GLY A 345 7.33 -0.68 -0.90
N PHE A 346 7.25 -0.35 0.35
CA PHE A 346 8.32 -0.67 1.29
C PHE A 346 7.80 -0.93 2.70
N LEU A 347 8.59 -1.71 3.43
CA LEU A 347 8.62 -1.78 4.88
C LEU A 347 9.87 -1.03 5.34
N TRP A 348 9.71 -0.03 6.16
CA TRP A 348 10.75 0.42 7.06
C TRP A 348 10.63 -0.36 8.37
N GLY A 349 11.75 -0.81 8.92
CA GLY A 349 11.78 -1.45 10.24
C GLY A 349 13.07 -1.13 10.97
N ARG A 350 13.01 -0.97 12.28
CA ARG A 350 14.21 -0.78 13.10
C ARG A 350 15.20 -1.92 12.85
N MET A 351 16.46 -1.59 12.58
CA MET A 351 17.48 -2.60 12.24
C MET A 351 17.53 -3.72 13.28
N SER A 352 17.48 -3.38 14.56
CA SER A 352 17.49 -4.35 15.67
C SER A 352 16.34 -5.38 15.63
N LEU A 353 15.20 -5.02 15.02
CA LEU A 353 14.09 -5.95 14.81
C LEU A 353 14.28 -6.76 13.54
N LEU A 354 14.66 -6.10 12.43
CA LEU A 354 14.88 -6.79 11.15
C LEU A 354 15.93 -7.90 11.27
N GLU A 355 16.99 -7.68 12.03
CA GLU A 355 18.05 -8.67 12.28
C GLU A 355 17.52 -9.93 12.98
N THR A 356 16.51 -9.81 13.85
CA THR A 356 15.91 -10.96 14.56
C THR A 356 14.84 -11.69 13.74
N MET A 357 14.28 -11.04 12.70
CA MET A 357 13.23 -11.64 11.90
C MET A 357 13.77 -12.70 10.94
N ARG A 358 13.11 -13.85 10.89
CA ARG A 358 13.44 -14.93 9.96
C ARG A 358 13.03 -14.60 8.52
N PRO A 359 13.65 -15.22 7.50
CA PRO A 359 13.15 -15.11 6.13
C PRO A 359 11.73 -15.70 6.03
N TRP A 360 10.92 -15.18 5.10
CA TRP A 360 9.55 -15.64 4.88
C TRP A 360 9.31 -16.22 3.49
N GLN A 361 10.13 -15.83 2.52
CA GLN A 361 10.17 -16.38 1.17
C GLN A 361 11.55 -16.99 0.93
N GLY A 362 11.63 -18.12 0.23
CA GLY A 362 12.89 -18.75 -0.15
C GLY A 362 13.13 -18.62 -1.64
N GLY A 363 14.38 -18.30 -2.01
CA GLY A 363 14.77 -18.15 -3.42
C GLY A 363 16.22 -17.71 -3.58
N GLY A 364 16.55 -17.18 -4.74
CA GLY A 364 17.82 -16.47 -4.97
C GLY A 364 17.82 -15.12 -4.27
N GLU A 365 18.95 -14.46 -4.24
CA GLU A 365 19.26 -13.15 -3.63
C GLU A 365 19.23 -13.14 -2.09
N MET A 366 18.26 -13.75 -1.45
CA MET A 366 18.02 -13.74 0.00
C MET A 366 18.87 -14.75 0.79
N ILE A 367 19.71 -15.54 0.12
CA ILE A 367 20.57 -16.58 0.69
C ILE A 367 22.03 -16.12 0.79
N ASP A 368 22.75 -16.62 1.78
CA ASP A 368 24.22 -16.55 1.87
C ASP A 368 24.84 -17.83 1.28
N GLN A 369 24.53 -19.01 1.87
CA GLN A 369 24.97 -20.30 1.38
C GLN A 369 23.82 -21.29 1.24
N VAL A 370 23.89 -22.14 0.20
CA VAL A 370 22.91 -23.20 -0.05
C VAL A 370 23.60 -24.55 0.00
N HIS A 371 23.14 -25.42 0.88
CA HIS A 371 23.53 -26.83 0.99
C HIS A 371 22.37 -27.73 0.60
N PHE A 372 22.62 -29.01 0.38
CA PHE A 372 21.55 -29.97 0.03
C PHE A 372 20.48 -30.13 1.11
N THR A 373 20.81 -29.89 2.38
CA THR A 373 19.91 -30.12 3.52
C THR A 373 19.49 -28.86 4.26
N HIS A 374 20.22 -27.76 4.08
CA HIS A 374 19.95 -26.47 4.76
C HIS A 374 20.54 -25.33 3.97
N SER A 375 20.15 -24.11 4.33
CA SER A 375 20.71 -22.86 3.77
C SER A 375 20.96 -21.86 4.89
N THR A 376 21.92 -20.96 4.68
CA THR A 376 22.08 -19.73 5.46
C THR A 376 21.54 -18.55 4.67
N TYR A 377 21.20 -17.48 5.36
CA TYR A 377 20.45 -16.37 4.79
C TYR A 377 21.24 -15.08 4.84
N ALA A 378 21.00 -14.21 3.87
CA ALA A 378 21.60 -12.90 3.81
C ALA A 378 21.15 -12.01 5.00
N GLU A 379 21.88 -10.93 5.21
CA GLU A 379 21.48 -9.88 6.14
C GLU A 379 20.29 -9.06 5.60
N PRO A 380 19.52 -8.37 6.47
CA PRO A 380 18.54 -7.37 6.01
C PRO A 380 19.21 -6.28 5.16
N PRO A 381 18.53 -5.75 4.14
CA PRO A 381 17.16 -6.08 3.69
C PRO A 381 17.07 -7.30 2.78
N ALA A 382 18.18 -7.76 2.19
CA ALA A 382 18.20 -8.83 1.19
C ALA A 382 17.53 -10.13 1.68
N ARG A 383 17.62 -10.44 2.99
CA ARG A 383 16.92 -11.58 3.63
C ARG A 383 15.44 -11.66 3.30
N PHE A 384 14.78 -10.53 3.04
CA PHE A 384 13.35 -10.42 2.82
C PHE A 384 12.95 -10.23 1.35
N GLU A 385 13.95 -10.09 0.45
CA GLU A 385 13.75 -9.78 -0.97
C GLU A 385 14.18 -10.99 -1.83
N ALA A 386 13.32 -12.02 -1.88
CA ALA A 386 13.63 -13.26 -2.60
C ALA A 386 13.38 -13.12 -4.12
N GLY A 387 14.37 -13.54 -4.92
CA GLY A 387 14.30 -13.54 -6.38
C GLY A 387 14.69 -12.20 -7.00
N THR A 388 14.61 -12.10 -8.33
CA THR A 388 14.86 -10.83 -9.03
C THR A 388 13.85 -9.78 -8.60
N PRO A 389 14.30 -8.63 -8.06
CA PRO A 389 13.38 -7.62 -7.52
C PRO A 389 12.71 -6.80 -8.63
N ALA A 390 11.74 -5.98 -8.25
CA ALA A 390 11.05 -5.04 -9.12
C ALA A 390 11.92 -3.79 -9.39
N ILE A 391 13.01 -3.95 -10.16
CA ILE A 391 14.08 -2.96 -10.33
C ILE A 391 13.56 -1.65 -10.92
N ALA A 392 12.86 -1.72 -12.07
CA ALA A 392 12.29 -0.54 -12.71
C ALA A 392 11.32 0.21 -11.79
N GLN A 393 10.50 -0.54 -11.02
CA GLN A 393 9.56 0.05 -10.08
C GLN A 393 10.27 0.73 -8.91
N ALA A 394 11.38 0.18 -8.42
CA ALA A 394 12.21 0.83 -7.40
C ALA A 394 12.80 2.14 -7.91
N VAL A 395 13.33 2.15 -9.14
CA VAL A 395 13.82 3.38 -9.81
C VAL A 395 12.71 4.41 -9.96
N GLY A 396 11.51 3.97 -10.39
CA GLY A 396 10.34 4.86 -10.50
C GLY A 396 9.86 5.39 -9.14
N LEU A 397 9.93 4.57 -8.07
CA LEU A 397 9.60 5.01 -6.70
C LEU A 397 10.60 6.06 -6.19
N ALA A 398 11.89 5.87 -6.49
CA ALA A 398 12.93 6.85 -6.17
C ALA A 398 12.70 8.19 -6.87
N ALA A 399 12.31 8.16 -8.15
CA ALA A 399 11.95 9.37 -8.87
C ALA A 399 10.73 10.08 -8.27
N ALA A 400 9.76 9.32 -7.74
CA ALA A 400 8.62 9.87 -7.03
C ALA A 400 9.04 10.52 -5.69
N CYS A 401 9.93 9.89 -4.92
CA CYS A 401 10.49 10.49 -3.71
C CYS A 401 11.24 11.79 -4.00
N ASP A 402 12.07 11.81 -5.06
CA ASP A 402 12.76 13.03 -5.50
C ASP A 402 11.78 14.13 -5.89
N TYR A 403 10.72 13.80 -6.65
CA TYR A 403 9.69 14.76 -7.05
C TYR A 403 8.97 15.36 -5.85
N LEU A 404 8.46 14.53 -4.94
CA LEU A 404 7.76 14.98 -3.74
C LEU A 404 8.67 15.81 -2.82
N SER A 405 9.94 15.40 -2.67
CA SER A 405 10.93 16.16 -1.89
C SER A 405 11.25 17.51 -2.53
N ALA A 406 11.28 17.60 -3.87
CA ALA A 406 11.50 18.85 -4.58
C ALA A 406 10.32 19.83 -4.46
N VAL A 407 9.09 19.33 -4.41
CA VAL A 407 7.88 20.14 -4.09
C VAL A 407 7.92 20.57 -2.62
N GLY A 408 8.43 19.72 -1.74
CA GLY A 408 8.51 19.91 -0.29
C GLY A 408 7.28 19.34 0.41
N MET A 409 7.49 18.35 1.29
CA MET A 409 6.39 17.66 1.98
C MET A 409 5.61 18.59 2.90
N GLU A 410 6.26 19.60 3.49
CA GLU A 410 5.62 20.63 4.30
C GLU A 410 4.70 21.52 3.45
N ASN A 411 5.10 21.86 2.22
CA ASN A 411 4.27 22.63 1.28
C ASN A 411 3.05 21.81 0.85
N ILE A 412 3.24 20.52 0.59
CA ILE A 412 2.16 19.58 0.24
C ILE A 412 1.16 19.52 1.40
N ALA A 413 1.63 19.26 2.63
CA ALA A 413 0.78 19.18 3.81
C ALA A 413 -0.01 20.48 4.04
N ALA A 414 0.65 21.64 3.97
CA ALA A 414 -0.02 22.93 4.14
C ALA A 414 -1.11 23.16 3.10
N TYR A 415 -0.83 22.83 1.84
CA TYR A 415 -1.82 22.92 0.75
C TYR A 415 -2.99 21.96 0.96
N GLU A 416 -2.69 20.73 1.34
CA GLU A 416 -3.73 19.71 1.59
C GLU A 416 -4.60 20.02 2.80
N HIS A 417 -4.05 20.67 3.84
CA HIS A 417 -4.85 21.18 4.96
C HIS A 417 -5.85 22.27 4.50
N GLU A 418 -5.42 23.17 3.62
CA GLU A 418 -6.31 24.16 3.02
C GLU A 418 -7.41 23.50 2.18
N MET A 419 -7.03 22.57 1.30
CA MET A 419 -7.95 21.84 0.44
C MET A 419 -8.92 20.95 1.22
N SER A 420 -8.47 20.37 2.35
CA SER A 420 -9.32 19.58 3.24
C SER A 420 -10.44 20.41 3.86
N LYS A 421 -10.14 21.64 4.30
CA LYS A 421 -11.16 22.58 4.81
C LYS A 421 -12.12 22.96 3.71
N TYR A 422 -11.59 23.33 2.55
CA TYR A 422 -12.41 23.74 1.42
C TYR A 422 -13.37 22.64 0.96
N LEU A 423 -12.88 21.40 0.82
CA LEU A 423 -13.71 20.26 0.47
C LEU A 423 -14.81 20.03 1.52
N TRP A 424 -14.45 20.14 2.82
CA TRP A 424 -15.41 19.97 3.92
C TRP A 424 -16.50 21.06 3.88
N GLU A 425 -16.10 22.32 3.76
CA GLU A 425 -17.03 23.47 3.68
C GLU A 425 -18.01 23.28 2.53
N ARG A 426 -17.49 23.01 1.32
CA ARG A 426 -18.33 22.87 0.11
C ARG A 426 -19.30 21.69 0.20
N LEU A 427 -18.88 20.52 0.72
CA LEU A 427 -19.78 19.38 0.90
C LEU A 427 -20.79 19.60 2.05
N SER A 428 -20.45 20.38 3.07
CA SER A 428 -21.38 20.73 4.16
C SER A 428 -22.52 21.64 3.72
N GLU A 429 -22.37 22.37 2.60
CA GLU A 429 -23.43 23.19 2.00
C GLU A 429 -24.53 22.34 1.32
N VAL A 430 -24.27 21.06 1.06
CA VAL A 430 -25.23 20.15 0.42
C VAL A 430 -26.05 19.43 1.49
N GLU A 431 -27.26 19.92 1.77
CA GLU A 431 -28.10 19.47 2.90
C GLU A 431 -28.43 17.98 2.93
N GLU A 432 -28.40 17.29 1.79
CA GLU A 432 -28.80 15.90 1.64
C GLU A 432 -27.71 14.88 1.98
N LEU A 433 -26.53 15.37 2.35
CA LEU A 433 -25.39 14.52 2.64
C LEU A 433 -25.19 14.27 4.13
N ASP A 434 -24.74 13.08 4.45
CA ASP A 434 -24.18 12.69 5.74
C ASP A 434 -22.67 12.53 5.56
N LEU A 435 -21.87 13.47 6.12
CA LEU A 435 -20.42 13.46 6.03
C LEU A 435 -19.82 12.47 7.05
N LEU A 436 -18.79 11.72 6.64
CA LEU A 436 -18.16 10.71 7.47
C LEU A 436 -16.71 11.13 7.81
N GLY A 437 -16.40 11.11 9.10
CA GLY A 437 -15.09 11.44 9.64
C GLY A 437 -15.07 12.74 10.45
N PRO A 438 -13.98 13.00 11.18
CA PRO A 438 -13.89 14.18 12.02
C PRO A 438 -13.86 15.47 11.19
N PRO A 439 -14.56 16.54 11.63
CA PRO A 439 -14.47 17.84 10.96
C PRO A 439 -13.04 18.40 11.07
N PRO A 440 -12.60 19.22 10.10
CA PRO A 440 -11.29 19.85 10.17
C PRO A 440 -11.24 20.81 11.36
N ASN A 441 -10.12 20.77 12.10
CA ASN A 441 -9.83 21.78 13.13
C ASN A 441 -9.39 23.12 12.49
N ALA A 442 -9.05 24.10 13.33
CA ALA A 442 -8.70 25.44 12.85
C ALA A 442 -7.48 25.45 11.91
N SER A 443 -6.47 24.59 12.14
CA SER A 443 -5.31 24.42 11.25
C SER A 443 -5.58 23.50 10.06
N GLY A 444 -6.54 22.55 10.18
CA GLY A 444 -6.84 21.53 9.17
C GLY A 444 -5.89 20.32 9.24
N ASP A 445 -4.95 20.29 10.18
CA ASP A 445 -3.90 19.28 10.30
C ASP A 445 -4.37 17.96 10.94
N ASN A 446 -5.61 17.93 11.44
CA ASN A 446 -6.21 16.71 12.00
C ASN A 446 -6.78 15.75 10.95
N ARG A 447 -6.71 16.11 9.65
CA ARG A 447 -7.20 15.28 8.56
C ARG A 447 -6.55 15.57 7.21
N ASN A 448 -6.51 14.55 6.35
CA ASN A 448 -6.16 14.68 4.94
C ASN A 448 -7.34 15.19 4.10
N PRO A 449 -7.09 15.68 2.86
CA PRO A 449 -8.12 16.16 1.93
C PRO A 449 -8.89 14.98 1.29
N LEU A 450 -9.46 14.16 2.16
CA LEU A 450 -10.26 12.98 1.83
C LEU A 450 -11.54 13.05 2.65
N LEU A 451 -12.70 12.92 1.99
CA LEU A 451 -13.98 12.93 2.66
C LEU A 451 -14.89 11.85 2.10
N ALA A 452 -15.31 10.95 3.00
CA ALA A 452 -16.38 10.01 2.70
C ALA A 452 -17.73 10.63 3.09
N PHE A 453 -18.78 10.29 2.34
CA PHE A 453 -20.12 10.80 2.57
C PHE A 453 -21.18 9.86 2.00
N ASN A 454 -22.42 10.00 2.45
CA ASN A 454 -23.58 9.34 1.89
C ASN A 454 -24.66 10.37 1.54
N SER A 455 -25.42 10.12 0.48
CA SER A 455 -26.69 10.80 0.26
C SER A 455 -27.78 10.04 0.99
N ARG A 456 -28.73 10.78 1.59
CA ARG A 456 -29.91 10.21 2.27
C ARG A 456 -30.89 9.58 1.30
N ASN A 457 -30.87 9.98 0.03
CA ASN A 457 -31.91 9.68 -0.94
C ASN A 457 -31.41 8.83 -2.13
N VAL A 458 -30.09 8.85 -2.43
CA VAL A 458 -29.53 8.22 -3.62
C VAL A 458 -28.40 7.26 -3.23
N HIS A 459 -28.41 6.08 -3.83
CA HIS A 459 -27.40 5.07 -3.54
C HIS A 459 -26.00 5.51 -4.02
N ALA A 460 -24.95 5.20 -3.25
CA ALA A 460 -23.57 5.64 -3.53
C ALA A 460 -23.06 5.24 -4.93
N HIS A 461 -23.40 4.03 -5.41
CA HIS A 461 -22.98 3.58 -6.74
C HIS A 461 -23.65 4.36 -7.85
N ASP A 462 -24.93 4.72 -7.69
CA ASP A 462 -25.68 5.47 -8.70
C ASP A 462 -25.11 6.88 -8.82
N LEU A 463 -24.85 7.56 -7.69
CA LEU A 463 -24.16 8.85 -7.70
C LEU A 463 -22.78 8.75 -8.38
N SER A 464 -21.97 7.76 -8.01
CA SER A 464 -20.65 7.58 -8.62
C SER A 464 -20.71 7.36 -10.13
N PHE A 465 -21.74 6.65 -10.63
CA PHE A 465 -21.93 6.40 -12.05
C PHE A 465 -22.27 7.69 -12.82
N PHE A 466 -23.18 8.51 -12.30
CA PHE A 466 -23.55 9.77 -12.95
C PHE A 466 -22.45 10.81 -12.85
N MET A 467 -21.70 10.85 -11.74
CA MET A 467 -20.54 11.71 -11.58
C MET A 467 -19.46 11.42 -12.64
N ASP A 468 -19.20 10.15 -12.95
CA ASP A 468 -18.25 9.76 -14.00
C ASP A 468 -18.67 10.32 -15.38
N GLN A 469 -19.96 10.36 -15.70
CA GLN A 469 -20.46 10.97 -16.95
C GLN A 469 -20.20 12.48 -17.02
N GLU A 470 -20.06 13.14 -15.88
CA GLU A 470 -19.67 14.55 -15.78
C GLU A 470 -18.13 14.75 -15.72
N GLY A 471 -17.36 13.69 -15.92
CA GLY A 471 -15.89 13.73 -15.88
C GLY A 471 -15.31 13.78 -14.46
N VAL A 472 -16.11 13.46 -13.44
CA VAL A 472 -15.70 13.47 -12.03
C VAL A 472 -15.48 12.05 -11.53
N ALA A 473 -14.23 11.69 -11.32
CA ALA A 473 -13.83 10.36 -10.85
C ALA A 473 -13.78 10.33 -9.31
N ILE A 474 -14.80 9.74 -8.69
CA ILE A 474 -14.89 9.46 -7.25
C ILE A 474 -15.10 7.96 -7.03
N ARG A 475 -14.98 7.50 -5.79
CA ARG A 475 -15.15 6.08 -5.46
C ARG A 475 -16.40 5.83 -4.63
N ALA A 476 -17.12 4.73 -4.95
CA ALA A 476 -18.20 4.19 -4.14
C ALA A 476 -17.82 2.82 -3.54
N GLY A 477 -18.32 2.50 -2.35
CA GLY A 477 -18.16 1.20 -1.70
C GLY A 477 -17.61 1.27 -0.28
N HIS A 478 -16.97 0.19 0.20
CA HIS A 478 -16.45 0.10 1.57
C HIS A 478 -15.04 0.67 1.74
N HIS A 479 -14.36 1.11 0.70
CA HIS A 479 -12.98 1.62 0.71
C HIS A 479 -11.98 0.68 1.41
N CYS A 480 -12.21 -0.64 1.34
CA CYS A 480 -11.47 -1.66 2.07
C CYS A 480 -11.51 -1.50 3.61
N THR A 481 -12.60 -0.94 4.15
CA THR A 481 -12.88 -0.79 5.59
C THR A 481 -14.28 -1.31 5.93
N GLN A 482 -14.60 -2.53 5.49
CA GLN A 482 -15.95 -3.11 5.61
C GLN A 482 -16.41 -3.23 7.07
N ALA A 483 -15.49 -3.51 8.01
CA ALA A 483 -15.82 -3.59 9.44
C ALA A 483 -16.29 -2.24 9.98
N LEU A 484 -15.62 -1.13 9.60
CA LEU A 484 -16.01 0.23 9.94
C LEU A 484 -17.40 0.56 9.39
N HIS A 485 -17.67 0.29 8.10
CA HIS A 485 -18.97 0.57 7.50
C HIS A 485 -20.12 -0.19 8.19
N ARG A 486 -19.89 -1.44 8.59
CA ARG A 486 -20.87 -2.21 9.39
C ARG A 486 -21.13 -1.55 10.75
N GLN A 487 -20.11 -1.04 11.42
CA GLN A 487 -20.26 -0.35 12.70
C GLN A 487 -21.01 0.97 12.53
N LEU A 488 -20.77 1.71 11.44
CA LEU A 488 -21.51 2.93 11.10
C LEU A 488 -22.94 2.67 10.60
N GLY A 489 -23.33 1.40 10.42
CA GLY A 489 -24.63 1.03 9.85
C GLY A 489 -24.79 1.39 8.37
N ALA A 490 -23.68 1.62 7.66
CA ALA A 490 -23.65 2.00 6.26
C ALA A 490 -23.35 0.81 5.35
N ALA A 491 -24.14 0.64 4.28
CA ALA A 491 -23.89 -0.38 3.26
C ALA A 491 -22.66 -0.07 2.39
N GLY A 492 -22.18 1.17 2.42
CA GLY A 492 -21.04 1.71 1.71
C GLY A 492 -21.07 3.22 1.82
N SER A 493 -20.11 3.89 1.20
CA SER A 493 -20.09 5.35 1.08
C SER A 493 -19.47 5.79 -0.25
N LEU A 494 -19.69 7.04 -0.64
CA LEU A 494 -18.89 7.75 -1.61
C LEU A 494 -17.64 8.29 -0.93
N ARG A 495 -16.56 8.47 -1.69
CA ARG A 495 -15.35 9.11 -1.18
C ARG A 495 -14.73 9.98 -2.27
N ALA A 496 -14.59 11.25 -1.99
CA ALA A 496 -13.75 12.18 -2.73
C ALA A 496 -12.39 12.27 -2.02
N SER A 497 -11.29 12.13 -2.75
CA SER A 497 -9.94 12.23 -2.21
C SER A 497 -9.04 12.99 -3.17
N LEU A 498 -8.60 14.15 -2.73
CA LEU A 498 -7.73 15.05 -3.47
C LEU A 498 -6.26 14.65 -3.30
N TYR A 499 -5.39 15.31 -4.05
CA TYR A 499 -3.94 15.28 -3.90
C TYR A 499 -3.34 16.59 -4.42
N LEU A 500 -2.03 16.72 -4.34
CA LEU A 500 -1.24 17.92 -4.63
C LEU A 500 -1.49 18.57 -6.01
N TYR A 501 -2.13 17.91 -6.94
CA TYR A 501 -2.48 18.41 -8.28
C TYR A 501 -3.93 18.87 -8.43
N ASN A 502 -4.78 18.71 -7.41
CA ASN A 502 -6.15 19.17 -7.43
C ASN A 502 -6.24 20.65 -7.04
N THR A 503 -7.26 21.33 -7.55
CA THR A 503 -7.52 22.76 -7.32
C THR A 503 -8.89 22.98 -6.67
N LYS A 504 -9.17 24.21 -6.22
CA LYS A 504 -10.50 24.58 -5.75
C LYS A 504 -11.54 24.47 -6.86
N ASP A 505 -11.16 24.76 -8.11
CA ASP A 505 -12.03 24.59 -9.28
C ASP A 505 -12.42 23.11 -9.49
N ASP A 506 -11.50 22.14 -9.22
CA ASP A 506 -11.86 20.72 -9.24
C ASP A 506 -12.94 20.41 -8.20
N VAL A 507 -12.85 20.99 -6.99
CA VAL A 507 -13.85 20.82 -5.93
C VAL A 507 -15.18 21.47 -6.32
N ASP A 508 -15.16 22.70 -6.83
CA ASP A 508 -16.38 23.41 -7.23
C ASP A 508 -17.13 22.66 -8.33
N ARG A 509 -16.42 22.19 -9.35
CA ARG A 509 -17.01 21.35 -10.41
C ARG A 509 -17.55 20.02 -9.92
N PHE A 510 -16.86 19.41 -8.94
CA PHE A 510 -17.39 18.23 -8.27
C PHE A 510 -18.71 18.52 -7.57
N ILE A 511 -18.82 19.63 -6.83
CA ILE A 511 -20.05 20.03 -6.13
C ILE A 511 -21.17 20.36 -7.12
N GLU A 512 -20.88 21.08 -8.21
CA GLU A 512 -21.85 21.38 -9.27
C GLU A 512 -22.42 20.09 -9.87
N ALA A 513 -21.57 19.16 -10.29
CA ALA A 513 -21.99 17.87 -10.85
C ALA A 513 -22.79 17.03 -9.84
N LEU A 514 -22.42 17.08 -8.55
CA LEU A 514 -23.12 16.38 -7.48
C LEU A 514 -24.54 16.95 -7.27
N GLN A 515 -24.69 18.28 -7.24
CA GLN A 515 -25.99 18.93 -7.10
C GLN A 515 -26.90 18.65 -8.30
N GLU A 516 -26.39 18.79 -9.53
CA GLU A 516 -27.12 18.46 -10.74
C GLU A 516 -27.62 17.00 -10.73
N THR A 517 -26.76 16.08 -10.31
CA THR A 517 -27.10 14.65 -10.19
C THR A 517 -28.21 14.44 -9.14
N LEU A 518 -28.09 15.04 -7.96
CA LEU A 518 -29.10 14.94 -6.90
C LEU A 518 -30.44 15.54 -7.34
N ASP A 519 -30.44 16.68 -8.01
CA ASP A 519 -31.65 17.33 -8.52
C ASP A 519 -32.32 16.49 -9.62
N MET A 520 -31.54 15.83 -10.47
CA MET A 520 -32.07 14.86 -11.44
C MET A 520 -32.85 13.73 -10.75
N PHE A 521 -32.28 13.12 -9.70
CA PHE A 521 -32.96 12.05 -8.94
C PHE A 521 -34.22 12.56 -8.24
N LYS A 522 -34.21 13.76 -7.66
CA LYS A 522 -35.41 14.40 -7.07
C LYS A 522 -36.53 14.58 -8.11
N ALA A 523 -36.17 15.06 -9.30
CA ALA A 523 -37.14 15.25 -10.38
C ALA A 523 -37.75 13.92 -10.85
N MET A 524 -36.99 12.85 -10.86
CA MET A 524 -37.47 11.49 -11.18
C MET A 524 -38.44 10.95 -10.13
N ASP A 525 -38.16 11.16 -8.83
CA ASP A 525 -39.04 10.73 -7.73
C ASP A 525 -40.32 11.59 -7.67
N GLY A 526 -40.25 12.87 -7.95
CA GLY A 526 -41.38 13.82 -7.94
C GLY A 526 -42.36 13.66 -9.10
N SER A 527 -41.98 13.00 -10.19
CA SER A 527 -42.79 12.87 -11.40
C SER A 527 -43.88 11.78 -11.38
N GLY A 528 -44.07 11.06 -10.26
CA GLY A 528 -45.22 10.16 -10.01
C GLY A 528 -45.41 9.00 -11.00
N GLY A 529 -44.36 8.58 -11.70
CA GLY A 529 -44.40 7.56 -12.72
C GLY A 529 -43.51 6.36 -12.42
N VAL A 530 -44.12 5.26 -11.93
CA VAL A 530 -43.54 3.90 -11.93
C VAL A 530 -42.12 3.78 -11.34
N GLY A 531 -41.90 4.30 -10.15
CA GLY A 531 -40.74 4.06 -9.37
C GLY A 531 -41.11 3.17 -8.16
N GLY A 532 -40.95 1.87 -8.28
CA GLY A 532 -40.89 1.01 -7.10
C GLY A 532 -39.78 1.53 -6.21
N LYS A 533 -40.04 1.64 -4.89
CA LYS A 533 -39.08 1.98 -3.85
C LYS A 533 -37.72 1.33 -4.13
N LEU A 534 -36.75 2.12 -4.58
CA LEU A 534 -35.33 1.72 -4.68
C LEU A 534 -34.63 1.74 -3.31
N VAL A 535 -35.39 1.88 -2.23
CA VAL A 535 -34.90 1.82 -0.86
C VAL A 535 -35.23 0.46 -0.27
N GLY A 536 -34.26 -0.40 -0.22
CA GLY A 536 -34.28 -1.66 0.54
C GLY A 536 -34.53 -2.91 -0.29
N GLY A 537 -33.48 -3.60 -0.68
CA GLY A 537 -33.51 -5.00 -1.07
C GLY A 537 -33.00 -5.29 -2.48
N GLU A 538 -31.78 -5.80 -2.50
CA GLU A 538 -31.08 -6.56 -3.53
C GLU A 538 -30.31 -5.79 -4.61
N PRO A 539 -29.18 -6.38 -5.08
CA PRO A 539 -28.05 -5.63 -5.57
C PRO A 539 -28.26 -5.17 -7.01
N SER A 540 -27.65 -4.01 -7.28
CA SER A 540 -27.43 -3.44 -8.60
C SER A 540 -27.07 -4.48 -9.67
N ILE A 541 -27.35 -4.17 -10.92
CA ILE A 541 -27.07 -4.91 -12.16
C ILE A 541 -25.57 -5.33 -12.30
N PHE A 542 -24.70 -4.88 -11.41
CA PHE A 542 -23.28 -5.25 -11.32
C PHE A 542 -22.99 -6.08 -10.07
N GLN A 543 -23.46 -7.33 -10.05
CA GLN A 543 -22.79 -8.37 -9.27
C GLN A 543 -21.47 -8.69 -10.01
N THR A 544 -20.39 -8.08 -9.58
CA THR A 544 -19.06 -8.65 -9.81
C THR A 544 -19.01 -9.90 -8.95
N GLY A 545 -18.90 -11.07 -9.57
CA GLY A 545 -18.78 -12.35 -8.91
C GLY A 545 -17.67 -12.31 -7.86
N GLU A 546 -17.98 -12.95 -6.72
CA GLU A 546 -17.05 -13.28 -5.65
C GLU A 546 -15.87 -14.12 -6.14
#